data_ddcb8082d3b0706c5ad50ea0f5b94a41
#
_entry.id   ddcb8082d3b0706c5ad50ea0f5b94a41
#
_cell.length_a   1.000
_cell.length_b   1.000
_cell.length_c   1.000
_cell.angle_alpha   90.00
_cell.angle_beta   90.00
_cell.angle_gamma   90.00
#
_symmetry.space_group_name_H-M   'P 1'
#
loop_
_entity.id
_entity.type
_entity.pdbx_description
1 polymer ?
#
loop_
_entity_poly.entity_id
_entity_poly.type
_entity_poly.pdbx_seq_one_letter_code
_entity_poly.pdbx_strand_id
1 'polypeptide(L)'
;TTLFRSDHALKAQDAFEKELIAYNRQIVEEGNKKQKLIILLAGRPYHSDPLVQHKISNMISAMGVYVITDDIVRHQDIPLKEVNFLAQWAFTNRILKSAKWAAQQGNHVQYMQLTSFGCGPDAFLIDEIRTLLKQYNKNLTLLKIDDVSNTGSIKLRVRSLVESLHISLQQAEERQVQKPLSLPLFTKKDRKKKIIAPFFTPFISPLIPSIFKVAGYEMETLPISDECSCDWGLKYSNNEVCYPATLIVGDIVKAFKEGRYDPDNTCVAITQTGGQCRASNYISLIKKALIENGYTHTPILSIAFGSGIDNQQPGFKVNWLKVLPIALAAVLYSDCIAKFYYAAVVREKKPGQAAKLKDMYLEAAKPLILKNRPEDLLSYLSLAVDEFNQICQQKSCPKVGVVGEIFLKFNPFAQKDITTWLIDRGIEVIPPLMTDFFMQSFVNMKVNQDSHIKKKYIPDFAIDWLYGKVQKQIDKINKIGKAFLHFQPFENIYEKAEKAKQVISLNTQFGEGWLIAGEMSSFASQGINHVISLQPFGCIANHIVEKGIEKRIKSVYPQINILSLDFDSSVSDVNITNRLLLFVDNIK
;
A
#
# COMPACT_ATOMS: atom_id res chain seq x y z
N THR A 1 22.26 18.52 -30.21
CA THR A 1 21.51 19.75 -29.79
C THR A 1 20.64 19.52 -28.57
N THR A 2 19.94 18.39 -28.43
CA THR A 2 19.07 18.07 -27.26
C THR A 2 19.91 17.82 -26.02
N LEU A 3 20.99 17.04 -26.12
CA LEU A 3 21.93 16.78 -25.02
C LEU A 3 22.56 18.08 -24.48
N PHE A 4 22.93 19.00 -25.36
CA PHE A 4 23.50 20.31 -24.99
C PHE A 4 22.48 21.16 -24.20
N ARG A 5 21.22 21.19 -24.62
CA ARG A 5 20.15 21.91 -23.89
C ARG A 5 19.88 21.31 -22.54
N SER A 6 19.85 19.97 -22.43
CA SER A 6 19.67 19.26 -21.17
C SER A 6 20.82 19.51 -20.21
N ASP A 7 22.08 19.52 -20.69
CA ASP A 7 23.26 19.81 -19.86
C ASP A 7 23.22 21.24 -19.30
N HIS A 8 22.85 22.23 -20.14
CA HIS A 8 22.68 23.61 -19.68
C HIS A 8 21.57 23.77 -18.66
N ALA A 9 20.44 23.11 -18.86
CA ALA A 9 19.33 23.13 -17.91
C ALA A 9 19.73 22.52 -16.55
N LEU A 10 20.42 21.38 -16.57
CA LEU A 10 20.93 20.75 -15.34
C LEU A 10 21.96 21.61 -14.61
N LYS A 11 22.87 22.29 -15.35
CA LYS A 11 23.81 23.23 -14.75
C LYS A 11 23.13 24.45 -14.11
N ALA A 12 22.12 24.99 -14.78
CA ALA A 12 21.31 26.09 -14.24
C ALA A 12 20.56 25.68 -12.97
N GLN A 13 19.99 24.49 -12.97
CA GLN A 13 19.32 23.90 -11.81
C GLN A 13 20.30 23.74 -10.64
N ASP A 14 21.49 23.17 -10.89
CA ASP A 14 22.52 22.97 -9.87
C ASP A 14 23.03 24.29 -9.30
N ALA A 15 23.23 25.30 -10.14
CA ALA A 15 23.62 26.64 -9.71
C ALA A 15 22.57 27.28 -8.81
N PHE A 16 21.31 27.24 -9.20
CA PHE A 16 20.18 27.73 -8.39
C PHE A 16 20.09 27.01 -7.03
N GLU A 17 20.22 25.69 -7.02
CA GLU A 17 20.17 24.92 -5.78
C GLU A 17 21.32 25.30 -4.83
N LYS A 18 22.52 25.50 -5.35
CA LYS A 18 23.67 25.95 -4.56
C LYS A 18 23.47 27.35 -3.96
N GLU A 19 22.94 28.28 -4.74
CA GLU A 19 22.60 29.62 -4.28
C GLU A 19 21.56 29.60 -3.16
N LEU A 20 20.49 28.82 -3.34
CA LEU A 20 19.42 28.65 -2.35
C LEU A 20 19.94 28.06 -1.03
N ILE A 21 20.83 27.07 -1.10
CA ILE A 21 21.48 26.49 0.09
C ILE A 21 22.37 27.55 0.79
N ALA A 22 23.16 28.28 0.03
CA ALA A 22 24.03 29.32 0.58
C ALA A 22 23.23 30.40 1.31
N TYR A 23 22.12 30.84 0.71
CA TYR A 23 21.21 31.81 1.30
C TYR A 23 20.59 31.31 2.62
N ASN A 24 20.10 30.08 2.64
CA ASN A 24 19.58 29.47 3.87
C ASN A 24 20.62 29.37 4.97
N ARG A 25 21.87 29.01 4.63
CA ARG A 25 22.99 28.99 5.59
C ARG A 25 23.32 30.39 6.16
N GLN A 26 23.34 31.41 5.32
CA GLN A 26 23.53 32.78 5.73
C GLN A 26 22.48 33.23 6.74
N ILE A 27 21.19 32.90 6.50
CA ILE A 27 20.11 33.22 7.43
C ILE A 27 20.30 32.49 8.77
N VAL A 28 20.71 31.23 8.76
CA VAL A 28 21.01 30.48 10.01
C VAL A 28 22.16 31.12 10.78
N GLU A 29 23.25 31.48 10.11
CA GLU A 29 24.39 32.14 10.74
C GLU A 29 24.02 33.47 11.36
N GLU A 30 23.24 34.28 10.65
CA GLU A 30 22.77 35.58 11.14
C GLU A 30 21.81 35.41 12.33
N GLY A 31 20.85 34.45 12.25
CA GLY A 31 19.92 34.14 13.33
C GLY A 31 20.63 33.63 14.57
N ASN A 32 21.64 32.77 14.41
CA ASN A 32 22.49 32.29 15.50
C ASN A 32 23.26 33.43 16.19
N LYS A 33 23.90 34.33 15.41
CA LYS A 33 24.62 35.50 15.95
C LYS A 33 23.70 36.42 16.73
N LYS A 34 22.47 36.61 16.28
CA LYS A 34 21.49 37.51 16.90
C LYS A 34 20.60 36.83 17.94
N GLN A 35 20.79 35.52 18.18
CA GLN A 35 19.96 34.69 19.07
C GLN A 35 18.45 34.84 18.77
N LYS A 36 18.10 34.93 17.49
CA LYS A 36 16.72 35.10 17.05
C LYS A 36 16.09 33.75 16.69
N LEU A 37 14.78 33.68 16.86
CA LEU A 37 14.00 32.52 16.46
C LEU A 37 14.10 32.29 14.94
N ILE A 38 14.41 31.07 14.57
CA ILE A 38 14.46 30.56 13.18
C ILE A 38 13.41 29.48 13.02
N ILE A 39 12.55 29.59 12.02
CA ILE A 39 11.61 28.54 11.66
C ILE A 39 12.04 27.90 10.34
N LEU A 40 12.32 26.59 10.38
CA LEU A 40 12.50 25.78 9.18
C LEU A 40 11.11 25.40 8.68
N LEU A 41 10.74 25.95 7.52
CA LEU A 41 9.48 25.67 6.84
C LEU A 41 9.71 24.57 5.81
N ALA A 42 9.30 23.35 6.13
CA ALA A 42 9.46 22.18 5.28
C ALA A 42 8.16 21.86 4.53
N GLY A 43 8.31 21.27 3.35
CA GLY A 43 7.16 20.83 2.57
C GLY A 43 7.52 20.28 1.20
N ARG A 44 6.50 20.02 0.39
CA ARG A 44 6.69 19.66 -1.01
C ARG A 44 7.23 20.85 -1.80
N PRO A 45 7.91 20.67 -2.94
CA PRO A 45 8.46 21.78 -3.72
C PRO A 45 7.46 22.88 -4.05
N TYR A 46 6.21 22.54 -4.34
CA TYR A 46 5.14 23.50 -4.63
C TYR A 46 4.72 24.32 -3.39
N HIS A 47 5.00 23.88 -2.16
CA HIS A 47 4.76 24.65 -0.95
C HIS A 47 5.74 25.81 -0.77
N SER A 48 6.80 25.89 -1.59
CA SER A 48 7.68 27.08 -1.60
C SER A 48 7.07 28.27 -2.36
N ASP A 49 6.05 28.03 -3.19
CA ASP A 49 5.36 29.10 -3.91
C ASP A 49 4.51 29.95 -2.96
N PRO A 50 4.69 31.30 -2.94
CA PRO A 50 3.97 32.19 -2.04
C PRO A 50 2.45 32.17 -2.18
N LEU A 51 1.93 31.87 -3.38
CA LEU A 51 0.47 31.78 -3.59
C LEU A 51 -0.04 30.48 -3.02
N VAL A 52 0.62 29.35 -3.26
CA VAL A 52 0.24 28.03 -2.74
C VAL A 52 0.27 28.01 -1.20
N GLN A 53 1.30 28.60 -0.59
CA GLN A 53 1.40 28.67 0.87
C GLN A 53 0.62 29.83 1.51
N HIS A 54 -0.21 30.55 0.78
CA HIS A 54 -0.97 31.72 1.28
C HIS A 54 -0.09 32.76 2.00
N LYS A 55 1.15 32.98 1.53
CA LYS A 55 2.15 33.90 2.09
C LYS A 55 2.52 33.64 3.56
N ILE A 56 2.48 32.38 4.00
CA ILE A 56 2.83 31.97 5.37
C ILE A 56 4.26 32.40 5.73
N SER A 57 5.24 32.18 4.83
CA SER A 57 6.62 32.62 5.04
C SER A 57 6.73 34.12 5.31
N ASN A 58 5.98 34.95 4.56
CA ASN A 58 5.94 36.40 4.76
C ASN A 58 5.29 36.76 6.10
N MET A 59 4.21 36.04 6.51
CA MET A 59 3.58 36.26 7.82
C MET A 59 4.55 35.98 8.98
N ILE A 60 5.33 34.91 8.89
CA ILE A 60 6.34 34.54 9.91
C ILE A 60 7.44 35.63 9.95
N SER A 61 7.98 36.02 8.79
CA SER A 61 9.03 37.04 8.71
C SER A 61 8.57 38.40 9.23
N ALA A 62 7.31 38.78 9.00
CA ALA A 62 6.73 40.02 9.52
C ALA A 62 6.67 40.09 11.06
N MET A 63 6.80 38.95 11.75
CA MET A 63 6.88 38.85 13.21
C MET A 63 8.34 38.90 13.73
N GLY A 64 9.30 39.23 12.86
CA GLY A 64 10.72 39.32 13.23
C GLY A 64 11.42 37.97 13.37
N VAL A 65 10.82 36.89 12.84
CA VAL A 65 11.34 35.51 12.85
C VAL A 65 12.04 35.21 11.53
N TYR A 66 13.21 34.58 11.59
CA TYR A 66 13.90 34.11 10.41
C TYR A 66 13.23 32.84 9.84
N VAL A 67 13.09 32.77 8.53
CA VAL A 67 12.49 31.62 7.83
C VAL A 67 13.52 31.01 6.89
N ILE A 68 13.71 29.70 7.01
CA ILE A 68 14.51 28.89 6.09
C ILE A 68 13.68 27.75 5.54
N THR A 69 14.13 27.16 4.43
CA THR A 69 13.43 26.03 3.79
C THR A 69 14.17 24.71 4.00
N ASP A 70 13.50 23.60 3.74
CA ASP A 70 14.09 22.26 3.76
C ASP A 70 15.20 22.06 2.71
N ASP A 71 15.40 23.03 1.82
CA ASP A 71 16.54 23.03 0.89
C ASP A 71 17.90 23.12 1.59
N ILE A 72 17.95 23.60 2.84
CA ILE A 72 19.19 23.66 3.62
C ILE A 72 19.88 22.29 3.74
N VAL A 73 19.12 21.18 3.67
CA VAL A 73 19.65 19.82 3.77
C VAL A 73 19.89 19.15 2.41
N ARG A 74 19.68 19.87 1.29
CA ARG A 74 20.03 19.33 -0.03
C ARG A 74 21.51 18.96 -0.06
N HIS A 75 21.80 17.84 -0.68
CA HIS A 75 23.15 17.29 -0.81
C HIS A 75 23.89 17.00 0.51
N GLN A 76 23.20 17.10 1.66
CA GLN A 76 23.77 16.67 2.93
C GLN A 76 23.49 15.17 3.17
N ASP A 77 24.52 14.46 3.61
CA ASP A 77 24.36 13.07 4.08
C ASP A 77 23.96 13.09 5.57
N ILE A 78 22.64 13.14 5.80
CA ILE A 78 22.06 13.07 7.14
C ILE A 78 21.54 11.64 7.33
N PRO A 79 22.21 10.84 8.17
CA PRO A 79 21.78 9.45 8.41
C PRO A 79 20.46 9.41 9.18
N LEU A 80 19.55 8.53 8.77
CA LEU A 80 18.21 8.37 9.35
C LEU A 80 18.07 7.02 10.10
N LYS A 81 19.13 6.59 10.81
CA LYS A 81 19.19 5.27 11.45
C LYS A 81 18.17 5.07 12.57
N GLU A 82 17.77 6.14 13.25
CA GLU A 82 16.79 6.15 14.33
C GLU A 82 15.32 6.21 13.85
N VAL A 83 15.10 6.32 12.56
CA VAL A 83 13.79 6.46 11.94
C VAL A 83 13.33 5.12 11.41
N ASN A 84 12.09 4.74 11.71
CA ASN A 84 11.51 3.50 11.21
C ASN A 84 11.00 3.59 9.77
N PHE A 85 10.86 4.82 9.25
CA PHE A 85 10.37 5.11 7.91
C PHE A 85 11.37 4.66 6.84
N LEU A 86 10.89 3.96 5.81
CA LEU A 86 11.71 3.60 4.68
C LEU A 86 11.89 4.79 3.73
N ALA A 87 13.13 5.20 3.59
CA ALA A 87 13.53 6.39 2.87
C ALA A 87 13.57 6.14 1.33
N GLN A 88 12.43 5.84 0.71
CA GLN A 88 12.37 5.53 -0.73
C GLN A 88 11.84 6.69 -1.61
N TRP A 89 11.25 7.73 -1.02
CA TRP A 89 10.66 8.86 -1.77
C TRP A 89 11.48 10.12 -1.59
N ALA A 90 11.94 10.72 -2.68
CA ALA A 90 12.93 11.81 -2.66
C ALA A 90 12.51 13.01 -1.80
N PHE A 91 11.30 13.55 -2.01
CA PHE A 91 10.83 14.71 -1.25
C PHE A 91 10.54 14.38 0.21
N THR A 92 9.93 13.23 0.46
CA THR A 92 9.64 12.74 1.82
C THR A 92 10.95 12.58 2.61
N ASN A 93 12.00 12.04 1.97
CA ASN A 93 13.33 11.94 2.57
C ASN A 93 13.93 13.31 2.92
N ARG A 94 13.79 14.30 2.02
CA ARG A 94 14.29 15.63 2.27
C ARG A 94 13.58 16.28 3.45
N ILE A 95 12.25 16.18 3.51
CA ILE A 95 11.44 16.68 4.63
C ILE A 95 11.88 16.01 5.94
N LEU A 96 12.09 14.69 5.96
CA LEU A 96 12.54 13.96 7.14
C LEU A 96 13.97 14.33 7.57
N LYS A 97 14.90 14.46 6.62
CA LYS A 97 16.26 14.95 6.88
C LYS A 97 16.27 16.35 7.46
N SER A 98 15.39 17.24 6.96
CA SER A 98 15.28 18.60 7.47
C SER A 98 14.71 18.66 8.89
N ALA A 99 13.76 17.76 9.21
CA ALA A 99 13.26 17.61 10.57
C ALA A 99 14.37 17.16 11.53
N LYS A 100 15.19 16.18 11.11
CA LYS A 100 16.34 15.73 11.90
C LYS A 100 17.37 16.84 12.07
N TRP A 101 17.70 17.55 10.99
CA TRP A 101 18.61 18.68 11.04
C TRP A 101 18.10 19.73 12.05
N ALA A 102 16.85 20.14 11.97
CA ALA A 102 16.25 21.10 12.89
C ALA A 102 16.20 20.58 14.33
N ALA A 103 15.96 19.29 14.53
CA ALA A 103 15.98 18.65 15.85
C ALA A 103 17.34 18.79 16.54
N GLN A 104 18.43 18.68 15.78
CA GLN A 104 19.80 18.74 16.27
C GLN A 104 20.32 20.18 16.52
N GLN A 105 19.58 21.19 16.05
CA GLN A 105 19.94 22.60 16.31
C GLN A 105 19.48 23.04 17.70
N GLY A 106 19.98 24.20 18.15
CA GLY A 106 19.56 24.84 19.40
C GLY A 106 18.04 25.10 19.45
N ASN A 107 17.54 25.43 20.64
CA ASN A 107 16.10 25.64 20.87
C ASN A 107 15.51 26.81 20.06
N HIS A 108 16.35 27.77 19.59
CA HIS A 108 15.92 28.87 18.75
C HIS A 108 15.61 28.44 17.29
N VAL A 109 15.98 27.22 16.87
CA VAL A 109 15.61 26.67 15.57
C VAL A 109 14.44 25.73 15.75
N GLN A 110 13.30 26.05 15.17
CA GLN A 110 12.06 25.28 15.27
C GLN A 110 11.63 24.73 13.90
N TYR A 111 10.84 23.69 13.93
CA TYR A 111 10.39 22.98 12.73
C TYR A 111 8.90 23.16 12.49
N MET A 112 8.54 23.56 11.27
CA MET A 112 7.16 23.67 10.81
C MET A 112 7.02 22.96 9.48
N GLN A 113 6.00 22.13 9.34
CA GLN A 113 5.72 21.41 8.09
C GLN A 113 4.43 21.89 7.45
N LEU A 114 4.52 22.19 6.16
CA LEU A 114 3.37 22.37 5.28
C LEU A 114 2.99 21.03 4.66
N THR A 115 1.70 20.72 4.62
CA THR A 115 1.14 19.53 3.96
C THR A 115 -0.19 19.87 3.33
N SER A 116 -0.60 19.10 2.34
CA SER A 116 -1.92 19.20 1.72
C SER A 116 -2.86 18.17 2.32
N PHE A 117 -4.15 18.47 2.35
CA PHE A 117 -5.17 17.51 2.76
C PHE A 117 -5.12 16.25 1.87
N GLY A 118 -5.18 15.08 2.48
CA GLY A 118 -5.15 13.81 1.77
C GLY A 118 -3.79 13.43 1.13
N CYS A 119 -2.69 14.14 1.46
CA CYS A 119 -1.37 13.78 0.97
C CYS A 119 -0.90 12.45 1.58
N GLY A 120 -1.03 11.38 0.81
CA GLY A 120 -0.76 10.03 1.28
C GLY A 120 0.65 9.79 1.83
N PRO A 121 1.74 10.15 1.12
CA PRO A 121 3.09 9.99 1.66
C PRO A 121 3.34 10.81 2.93
N ASP A 122 2.76 12.02 3.04
CA ASP A 122 2.95 12.86 4.22
C ASP A 122 2.21 12.30 5.43
N ALA A 123 1.08 11.62 5.26
CA ALA A 123 0.36 10.96 6.35
C ALA A 123 1.24 9.96 7.11
N PHE A 124 2.08 9.21 6.40
CA PHE A 124 3.04 8.28 7.01
C PHE A 124 4.25 9.01 7.62
N LEU A 125 4.67 10.11 6.99
CA LEU A 125 5.83 10.89 7.41
C LEU A 125 5.60 11.67 8.70
N ILE A 126 4.41 12.23 8.89
CA ILE A 126 4.03 13.10 10.01
C ILE A 126 4.28 12.40 11.35
N ASP A 127 3.90 11.13 11.47
CA ASP A 127 4.07 10.37 12.70
C ASP A 127 5.55 10.10 13.03
N GLU A 128 6.37 9.83 12.02
CA GLU A 128 7.82 9.67 12.19
C GLU A 128 8.50 10.97 12.61
N ILE A 129 8.14 12.09 11.97
CA ILE A 129 8.69 13.41 12.32
C ILE A 129 8.30 13.79 13.76
N ARG A 130 7.04 13.54 14.14
CA ARG A 130 6.59 13.83 15.51
C ARG A 130 7.40 13.03 16.54
N THR A 131 7.63 11.74 16.26
CA THR A 131 8.43 10.88 17.13
C THR A 131 9.88 11.35 17.18
N LEU A 132 10.47 11.67 16.03
CA LEU A 132 11.85 12.18 15.92
C LEU A 132 12.03 13.50 16.70
N LEU A 133 11.17 14.48 16.48
CA LEU A 133 11.27 15.79 17.16
C LEU A 133 11.10 15.67 18.67
N LYS A 134 10.19 14.80 19.15
CA LYS A 134 10.01 14.52 20.58
C LYS A 134 11.27 14.00 21.25
N GLN A 135 12.09 13.19 20.58
CA GLN A 135 13.36 12.71 21.12
C GLN A 135 14.33 13.84 21.48
N TYR A 136 14.21 14.98 20.79
CA TYR A 136 14.99 16.19 21.00
C TYR A 136 14.22 17.29 21.76
N ASN A 137 13.09 16.93 22.39
CA ASN A 137 12.20 17.85 23.09
C ASN A 137 11.65 19.00 22.23
N LYS A 138 11.47 18.75 20.94
CA LYS A 138 10.84 19.69 20.01
C LYS A 138 9.47 19.17 19.57
N ASN A 139 8.59 20.08 19.21
CA ASN A 139 7.25 19.74 18.75
C ASN A 139 7.14 19.92 17.23
N LEU A 140 6.35 19.06 16.61
CA LEU A 140 5.95 19.24 15.22
C LEU A 140 4.82 20.26 15.14
N THR A 141 5.05 21.36 14.41
CA THR A 141 3.98 22.27 13.98
C THR A 141 3.58 21.89 12.57
N LEU A 142 2.33 21.46 12.39
CA LEU A 142 1.79 21.05 11.12
C LEU A 142 0.73 22.05 10.64
N LEU A 143 0.91 22.60 9.44
CA LEU A 143 -0.08 23.43 8.76
C LEU A 143 -0.58 22.72 7.51
N LYS A 144 -1.89 22.51 7.44
CA LYS A 144 -2.56 21.96 6.25
C LYS A 144 -2.95 23.11 5.33
N ILE A 145 -2.51 23.03 4.10
CA ILE A 145 -2.80 23.98 3.04
C ILE A 145 -3.85 23.38 2.11
N ASP A 146 -4.88 24.13 1.86
CA ASP A 146 -6.02 23.75 1.05
C ASP A 146 -6.53 24.97 0.26
N ASP A 147 -7.23 24.75 -0.86
CA ASP A 147 -7.82 25.80 -1.69
C ASP A 147 -8.78 26.71 -0.90
N VAL A 148 -9.49 26.12 0.05
CA VAL A 148 -10.49 26.80 0.90
C VAL A 148 -9.90 27.22 2.25
N SER A 149 -8.59 27.25 2.38
CA SER A 149 -7.94 27.56 3.65
C SER A 149 -8.29 28.96 4.15
N ASN A 150 -8.83 29.02 5.36
CA ASN A 150 -9.08 30.27 6.05
C ASN A 150 -7.75 30.90 6.50
N THR A 151 -7.24 31.85 5.71
CA THR A 151 -6.00 32.55 5.98
C THR A 151 -5.97 33.23 7.36
N GLY A 152 -7.10 33.65 7.87
CA GLY A 152 -7.25 34.21 9.23
C GLY A 152 -6.92 33.18 10.31
N SER A 153 -7.44 31.96 10.19
CA SER A 153 -7.14 30.86 11.12
C SER A 153 -5.66 30.47 11.09
N ILE A 154 -5.07 30.38 9.89
CA ILE A 154 -3.64 30.11 9.73
C ILE A 154 -2.80 31.21 10.42
N LYS A 155 -3.14 32.47 10.18
CA LYS A 155 -2.45 33.62 10.78
C LYS A 155 -2.50 33.60 12.32
N LEU A 156 -3.66 33.28 12.90
CA LEU A 156 -3.81 33.15 14.35
C LEU A 156 -2.95 32.00 14.90
N ARG A 157 -2.96 30.83 14.25
CA ARG A 157 -2.15 29.68 14.66
C ARG A 157 -0.64 29.98 14.59
N VAL A 158 -0.19 30.62 13.51
CA VAL A 158 1.22 31.00 13.34
C VAL A 158 1.62 32.02 14.41
N ARG A 159 0.80 33.03 14.66
CA ARG A 159 1.06 34.04 15.69
C ARG A 159 1.13 33.42 17.09
N SER A 160 0.15 32.60 17.45
CA SER A 160 0.13 31.90 18.74
C SER A 160 1.36 30.99 18.92
N LEU A 161 1.78 30.32 17.85
CA LEU A 161 3.00 29.52 17.88
C LEU A 161 4.25 30.36 18.14
N VAL A 162 4.43 31.44 17.37
CA VAL A 162 5.62 32.33 17.51
C VAL A 162 5.72 32.91 18.92
N GLU A 163 4.59 33.39 19.47
CA GLU A 163 4.54 33.90 20.86
C GLU A 163 4.88 32.80 21.88
N SER A 164 4.31 31.60 21.72
CA SER A 164 4.62 30.45 22.59
C SER A 164 6.10 30.05 22.54
N LEU A 165 6.71 30.09 21.36
CA LEU A 165 8.12 29.80 21.17
C LEU A 165 9.02 30.86 21.82
N HIS A 166 8.67 32.14 21.73
CA HIS A 166 9.41 33.21 22.42
C HIS A 166 9.40 33.04 23.94
N ILE A 167 8.24 32.68 24.52
CA ILE A 167 8.11 32.38 25.96
C ILE A 167 8.98 31.17 26.33
N SER A 168 8.91 30.10 25.54
CA SER A 168 9.67 28.86 25.79
C SER A 168 11.20 29.09 25.73
N LEU A 169 11.66 29.98 24.84
CA LEU A 169 13.09 30.30 24.74
C LEU A 169 13.61 31.05 25.99
N GLN A 170 12.76 31.80 26.68
CA GLN A 170 13.11 32.48 27.92
C GLN A 170 13.19 31.55 29.14
N GLN A 171 12.52 30.38 29.06
CA GLN A 171 12.40 29.39 30.12
C GLN A 171 13.28 28.15 29.91
N ALA A 172 14.28 28.22 29.01
CA ALA A 172 15.00 27.04 28.53
C ALA A 172 15.72 26.27 29.65
N GLU A 173 15.19 25.10 30.00
CA GLU A 173 15.89 24.07 30.75
C GLU A 173 16.79 23.23 29.82
N GLU A 174 17.95 22.78 30.29
CA GLU A 174 18.76 21.76 29.60
C GLU A 174 17.96 20.47 29.50
N ARG A 175 17.65 20.04 28.28
CA ARG A 175 16.80 18.90 28.01
C ARG A 175 17.64 17.71 27.53
N GLN A 176 17.49 16.58 28.19
CA GLN A 176 18.17 15.34 27.79
C GLN A 176 17.53 14.74 26.54
N VAL A 177 18.37 14.43 25.55
CA VAL A 177 17.93 13.71 24.34
C VAL A 177 17.56 12.27 24.70
N GLN A 178 16.33 11.89 24.43
CA GLN A 178 15.87 10.53 24.66
C GLN A 178 16.43 9.58 23.59
N LYS A 179 16.96 8.44 24.05
CA LYS A 179 17.46 7.43 23.13
C LYS A 179 16.27 6.76 22.39
N PRO A 180 16.30 6.67 21.06
CA PRO A 180 15.21 6.06 20.31
C PRO A 180 15.09 4.58 20.67
N LEU A 181 13.85 4.13 20.90
CA LEU A 181 13.54 2.70 21.00
C LEU A 181 13.48 2.11 19.59
N SER A 182 14.12 0.99 19.40
CA SER A 182 14.09 0.24 18.13
C SER A 182 13.73 -1.22 18.39
N LEU A 183 13.02 -1.84 17.45
CA LEU A 183 12.74 -3.27 17.50
C LEU A 183 13.99 -4.08 17.11
N PRO A 184 14.13 -5.31 17.63
CA PRO A 184 15.23 -6.17 17.27
C PRO A 184 15.12 -6.65 15.82
N LEU A 185 16.27 -6.89 15.20
CA LEU A 185 16.33 -7.54 13.90
C LEU A 185 15.94 -9.00 14.03
N PHE A 186 15.33 -9.56 12.99
CA PHE A 186 15.07 -11.00 12.94
C PHE A 186 16.38 -11.76 12.73
N THR A 187 16.81 -12.49 13.74
CA THR A 187 18.08 -13.25 13.78
C THR A 187 17.87 -14.75 13.61
N LYS A 188 18.95 -15.53 13.60
CA LYS A 188 18.86 -17.00 13.56
C LYS A 188 18.11 -17.60 14.76
N LYS A 189 18.16 -16.95 15.92
CA LYS A 189 17.46 -17.39 17.14
C LYS A 189 15.95 -17.30 16.99
N ASP A 190 15.48 -16.30 16.25
CA ASP A 190 14.05 -16.01 16.08
C ASP A 190 13.35 -16.97 15.09
N ARG A 191 14.08 -17.85 14.41
CA ARG A 191 13.50 -18.87 13.50
C ARG A 191 12.54 -19.83 14.17
N LYS A 192 12.64 -19.99 15.50
CA LYS A 192 11.76 -20.84 16.29
C LYS A 192 10.51 -20.12 16.76
N LYS A 193 10.47 -18.78 16.65
CA LYS A 193 9.29 -17.98 16.98
C LYS A 193 8.17 -18.27 16.00
N LYS A 194 6.95 -18.20 16.48
CA LYS A 194 5.76 -18.23 15.63
C LYS A 194 5.68 -16.94 14.83
N ILE A 195 5.52 -17.04 13.53
CA ILE A 195 5.31 -15.89 12.65
C ILE A 195 3.80 -15.67 12.52
N ILE A 196 3.34 -14.45 12.75
CA ILE A 196 1.96 -14.04 12.49
C ILE A 196 1.92 -13.06 11.33
N ALA A 197 0.90 -13.17 10.48
CA ALA A 197 0.66 -12.24 9.38
C ALA A 197 -0.81 -11.85 9.31
N PRO A 198 -1.14 -10.62 8.87
CA PRO A 198 -2.53 -10.21 8.66
C PRO A 198 -3.27 -11.16 7.71
N PHE A 199 -4.58 -11.28 7.93
CA PHE A 199 -5.46 -11.98 6.98
C PHE A 199 -5.53 -11.19 5.68
N PHE A 200 -5.54 -11.89 4.56
CA PHE A 200 -5.55 -11.25 3.26
C PHE A 200 -6.82 -11.61 2.46
N THR A 201 -7.03 -12.90 2.16
CA THR A 201 -8.20 -13.36 1.40
C THR A 201 -8.72 -14.70 1.94
N PRO A 202 -10.02 -15.00 1.81
CA PRO A 202 -10.58 -16.30 2.20
C PRO A 202 -9.99 -17.49 1.45
N PHE A 203 -9.28 -17.26 0.34
CA PHE A 203 -8.80 -18.32 -0.54
C PHE A 203 -7.31 -18.65 -0.33
N ILE A 204 -6.43 -17.65 -0.28
CA ILE A 204 -4.99 -17.89 -0.13
C ILE A 204 -4.53 -17.90 1.33
N SER A 205 -5.14 -17.08 2.23
CA SER A 205 -4.72 -16.99 3.62
C SER A 205 -4.69 -18.34 4.34
N PRO A 206 -5.65 -19.27 4.13
CA PRO A 206 -5.60 -20.60 4.72
C PRO A 206 -4.41 -21.46 4.26
N LEU A 207 -3.84 -21.17 3.09
CA LEU A 207 -2.75 -21.94 2.48
C LEU A 207 -1.36 -21.39 2.83
N ILE A 208 -1.25 -20.11 3.18
CA ILE A 208 0.02 -19.44 3.51
C ILE A 208 0.82 -20.17 4.59
N PRO A 209 0.23 -20.65 5.71
CA PRO A 209 0.94 -21.40 6.73
C PRO A 209 1.65 -22.63 6.17
N SER A 210 1.01 -23.37 5.26
CA SER A 210 1.59 -24.55 4.63
C SER A 210 2.79 -24.20 3.71
N ILE A 211 2.71 -23.07 2.99
CA ILE A 211 3.81 -22.55 2.17
C ILE A 211 5.02 -22.20 3.05
N PHE A 212 4.78 -21.49 4.17
CA PHE A 212 5.87 -21.15 5.10
C PHE A 212 6.46 -22.38 5.79
N LYS A 213 5.66 -23.41 6.03
CA LYS A 213 6.15 -24.69 6.55
C LYS A 213 7.13 -25.37 5.58
N VAL A 214 6.88 -25.32 4.28
CA VAL A 214 7.83 -25.77 3.23
C VAL A 214 9.12 -24.94 3.25
N ALA A 215 9.01 -23.64 3.58
CA ALA A 215 10.16 -22.74 3.75
C ALA A 215 10.94 -22.98 5.07
N GLY A 216 10.42 -23.82 5.97
CA GLY A 216 11.02 -24.14 7.26
C GLY A 216 10.66 -23.18 8.40
N TYR A 217 9.53 -22.49 8.30
CA TYR A 217 9.02 -21.57 9.32
C TYR A 217 7.63 -21.97 9.79
N GLU A 218 7.33 -21.71 11.06
CA GLU A 218 6.00 -21.84 11.61
C GLU A 218 5.27 -20.49 11.48
N MET A 219 4.17 -20.48 10.75
CA MET A 219 3.39 -19.27 10.50
C MET A 219 1.91 -19.52 10.73
N GLU A 220 1.22 -18.46 11.14
CA GLU A 220 -0.22 -18.40 11.28
C GLU A 220 -0.74 -17.09 10.67
N THR A 221 -1.83 -17.15 9.91
CA THR A 221 -2.55 -15.96 9.47
C THR A 221 -3.53 -15.55 10.56
N LEU A 222 -3.53 -14.26 10.90
CA LEU A 222 -4.49 -13.71 11.85
C LEU A 222 -5.93 -13.94 11.37
N PRO A 223 -6.91 -13.93 12.26
CA PRO A 223 -8.32 -13.89 11.86
C PRO A 223 -8.62 -12.71 10.95
N ILE A 224 -9.75 -12.78 10.24
CA ILE A 224 -10.25 -11.64 9.46
C ILE A 224 -10.42 -10.41 10.36
N SER A 225 -10.15 -9.23 9.79
CA SER A 225 -10.33 -7.94 10.48
C SER A 225 -11.79 -7.75 10.94
N ASP A 226 -11.98 -6.95 11.96
CA ASP A 226 -13.30 -6.55 12.51
C ASP A 226 -13.27 -5.10 13.00
N GLU A 227 -14.36 -4.63 13.61
CA GLU A 227 -14.45 -3.25 14.14
C GLU A 227 -13.36 -2.95 15.17
N CYS A 228 -13.01 -3.92 16.05
CA CYS A 228 -11.92 -3.76 17.00
C CYS A 228 -10.57 -3.57 16.29
N SER A 229 -10.37 -4.19 15.12
CA SER A 229 -9.17 -3.96 14.31
C SER A 229 -9.09 -2.51 13.83
N CYS A 230 -10.22 -1.90 13.44
CA CYS A 230 -10.28 -0.49 13.07
C CYS A 230 -9.93 0.41 14.27
N ASP A 231 -10.54 0.18 15.43
CA ASP A 231 -10.33 0.97 16.64
C ASP A 231 -8.87 0.94 17.12
N TRP A 232 -8.28 -0.25 17.19
CA TRP A 232 -6.86 -0.39 17.54
C TRP A 232 -5.94 0.26 16.50
N GLY A 233 -6.28 0.15 15.22
CA GLY A 233 -5.53 0.79 14.16
C GLY A 233 -5.52 2.31 14.27
N LEU A 234 -6.68 2.94 14.47
CA LEU A 234 -6.82 4.39 14.63
C LEU A 234 -6.10 4.93 15.87
N LYS A 235 -5.92 4.11 16.89
CA LYS A 235 -5.19 4.51 18.10
C LYS A 235 -3.69 4.67 17.85
N TYR A 236 -3.10 3.89 16.93
CA TYR A 236 -1.65 3.86 16.68
C TYR A 236 -1.23 4.38 15.31
N SER A 237 -2.18 4.72 14.46
CA SER A 237 -1.95 5.42 13.19
C SER A 237 -2.84 6.66 13.11
N ASN A 238 -2.39 7.69 12.39
CA ASN A 238 -3.25 8.84 12.15
C ASN A 238 -4.34 8.50 11.13
N ASN A 239 -5.45 9.25 11.15
CA ASN A 239 -6.62 9.02 10.30
C ASN A 239 -6.42 9.36 8.80
N GLU A 240 -5.25 9.85 8.41
CA GLU A 240 -4.92 10.18 7.01
C GLU A 240 -4.16 9.06 6.30
N VAL A 241 -3.71 8.02 7.04
CA VAL A 241 -3.13 6.84 6.42
C VAL A 241 -4.21 6.07 5.64
N CYS A 242 -3.80 5.27 4.66
CA CYS A 242 -4.77 4.49 3.90
C CYS A 242 -5.45 3.44 4.80
N TYR A 243 -6.73 3.22 4.57
CA TYR A 243 -7.58 2.31 5.35
C TYR A 243 -6.98 0.90 5.56
N PRO A 244 -6.37 0.25 4.54
CA PRO A 244 -5.67 -1.02 4.75
C PRO A 244 -4.57 -0.96 5.81
N ALA A 245 -3.82 0.15 5.89
CA ALA A 245 -2.78 0.31 6.92
C ALA A 245 -3.38 0.35 8.32
N THR A 246 -4.50 1.05 8.50
CA THR A 246 -5.23 1.10 9.77
C THR A 246 -5.65 -0.30 10.21
N LEU A 247 -6.30 -1.08 9.33
CA LEU A 247 -6.74 -2.43 9.64
C LEU A 247 -5.57 -3.36 9.98
N ILE A 248 -4.51 -3.35 9.17
CA ILE A 248 -3.34 -4.21 9.38
C ILE A 248 -2.63 -3.91 10.71
N VAL A 249 -2.45 -2.63 11.04
CA VAL A 249 -1.86 -2.23 12.35
C VAL A 249 -2.78 -2.69 13.48
N GLY A 250 -4.07 -2.50 13.32
CA GLY A 250 -5.07 -2.89 14.30
C GLY A 250 -5.13 -4.39 14.54
N ASP A 251 -5.14 -5.21 13.48
CA ASP A 251 -5.12 -6.67 13.57
C ASP A 251 -3.92 -7.18 14.39
N ILE A 252 -2.74 -6.60 14.14
CA ILE A 252 -1.52 -7.00 14.84
C ILE A 252 -1.59 -6.60 16.32
N VAL A 253 -1.99 -5.35 16.61
CA VAL A 253 -2.10 -4.88 18.00
C VAL A 253 -3.16 -5.67 18.76
N LYS A 254 -4.33 -5.88 18.16
CA LYS A 254 -5.42 -6.67 18.71
C LYS A 254 -4.97 -8.08 19.09
N ALA A 255 -4.26 -8.77 18.19
CA ALA A 255 -3.79 -10.13 18.41
C ALA A 255 -2.93 -10.27 19.68
N PHE A 256 -2.08 -9.28 19.96
CA PHE A 256 -1.31 -9.25 21.22
C PHE A 256 -2.14 -8.82 22.43
N LYS A 257 -3.04 -7.83 22.27
CA LYS A 257 -3.91 -7.35 23.36
C LYS A 257 -4.90 -8.40 23.85
N GLU A 258 -5.38 -9.25 22.96
CA GLU A 258 -6.26 -10.39 23.32
C GLU A 258 -5.51 -11.55 23.99
N GLY A 259 -4.17 -11.46 24.11
CA GLY A 259 -3.35 -12.50 24.71
C GLY A 259 -3.23 -13.80 23.91
N ARG A 260 -3.61 -13.76 22.63
CA ARG A 260 -3.49 -14.95 21.74
C ARG A 260 -2.04 -15.31 21.45
N TYR A 261 -1.16 -14.31 21.44
CA TYR A 261 0.24 -14.45 21.10
C TYR A 261 1.10 -13.74 22.14
N ASP A 262 2.15 -14.42 22.55
CA ASP A 262 3.18 -13.86 23.40
C ASP A 262 4.16 -13.03 22.56
N PRO A 263 4.30 -11.71 22.79
CA PRO A 263 5.19 -10.84 22.04
C PRO A 263 6.66 -11.29 22.03
N ASP A 264 7.10 -11.94 23.11
CA ASP A 264 8.50 -12.41 23.23
C ASP A 264 8.77 -13.65 22.37
N ASN A 265 7.76 -14.47 22.10
CA ASN A 265 7.86 -15.68 21.31
C ASN A 265 7.23 -15.56 19.90
N THR A 266 6.86 -14.35 19.50
CA THR A 266 6.22 -14.09 18.22
C THR A 266 7.06 -13.17 17.34
N CYS A 267 6.90 -13.31 16.04
CA CYS A 267 7.42 -12.42 15.00
C CYS A 267 6.26 -11.97 14.11
N VAL A 268 6.22 -10.71 13.72
CA VAL A 268 5.23 -10.20 12.78
C VAL A 268 5.78 -10.24 11.36
N ALA A 269 5.01 -10.74 10.40
CA ALA A 269 5.35 -10.68 8.98
C ALA A 269 4.42 -9.73 8.22
N ILE A 270 5.01 -8.94 7.30
CA ILE A 270 4.29 -8.05 6.41
C ILE A 270 4.92 -8.08 5.01
N THR A 271 4.10 -7.89 3.99
CA THR A 271 4.58 -7.67 2.63
C THR A 271 4.82 -6.18 2.37
N GLN A 272 5.79 -5.88 1.49
CA GLN A 272 6.08 -4.52 1.05
C GLN A 272 6.01 -4.48 -0.49
N THR A 273 5.22 -3.55 -1.02
CA THR A 273 4.97 -3.48 -2.46
C THR A 273 6.06 -2.74 -3.24
N GLY A 274 6.76 -1.80 -2.59
CA GLY A 274 7.73 -0.93 -3.26
C GLY A 274 7.09 0.21 -4.06
N GLY A 275 7.94 0.98 -4.75
CA GLY A 275 7.52 2.07 -5.61
C GLY A 275 6.76 3.19 -4.88
N GLN A 276 5.70 3.67 -5.48
CA GLN A 276 4.88 4.77 -4.95
C GLN A 276 3.78 4.30 -3.97
N CYS A 277 3.56 3.01 -3.84
CA CYS A 277 2.56 2.46 -2.94
C CYS A 277 2.95 2.65 -1.47
N ARG A 278 2.02 3.18 -0.68
CA ARG A 278 2.22 3.43 0.76
C ARG A 278 2.41 2.15 1.58
N ALA A 279 1.95 0.99 1.07
CA ALA A 279 2.17 -0.30 1.72
C ALA A 279 3.66 -0.65 1.91
N SER A 280 4.56 0.02 1.19
CA SER A 280 5.99 -0.04 1.45
C SER A 280 6.37 0.42 2.86
N ASN A 281 5.58 1.31 3.46
CA ASN A 281 5.84 1.89 4.79
C ASN A 281 4.85 1.42 5.89
N TYR A 282 4.00 0.42 5.65
CA TYR A 282 3.20 -0.17 6.73
C TYR A 282 4.07 -0.70 7.87
N ILE A 283 5.25 -1.19 7.55
CA ILE A 283 6.23 -1.67 8.53
C ILE A 283 6.60 -0.58 9.56
N SER A 284 6.68 0.70 9.17
CA SER A 284 6.99 1.79 10.09
C SER A 284 5.89 2.00 11.11
N LEU A 285 4.62 1.96 10.68
CA LEU A 285 3.47 2.07 11.57
C LEU A 285 3.38 0.88 12.54
N ILE A 286 3.63 -0.34 12.02
CA ILE A 286 3.66 -1.55 12.85
C ILE A 286 4.77 -1.45 13.91
N LYS A 287 5.98 -1.05 13.51
CA LYS A 287 7.10 -0.83 14.46
C LYS A 287 6.73 0.15 15.56
N LYS A 288 6.16 1.30 15.17
CA LYS A 288 5.69 2.32 16.11
C LYS A 288 4.65 1.75 17.08
N ALA A 289 3.62 1.07 16.55
CA ALA A 289 2.56 0.47 17.37
C ALA A 289 3.10 -0.57 18.36
N LEU A 290 4.04 -1.42 17.95
CA LEU A 290 4.67 -2.39 18.83
C LEU A 290 5.49 -1.71 19.94
N ILE A 291 6.28 -0.69 19.60
CA ILE A 291 7.09 0.09 20.57
C ILE A 291 6.18 0.79 21.60
N GLU A 292 5.12 1.45 21.15
CA GLU A 292 4.18 2.18 22.00
C GLU A 292 3.39 1.25 22.96
N ASN A 293 3.26 -0.02 22.60
CA ASN A 293 2.65 -1.05 23.47
C ASN A 293 3.66 -1.79 24.35
N GLY A 294 4.95 -1.46 24.30
CA GLY A 294 6.00 -2.13 25.06
C GLY A 294 6.44 -3.48 24.48
N TYR A 295 6.01 -3.86 23.28
CA TYR A 295 6.38 -5.11 22.61
C TYR A 295 7.75 -5.00 21.92
N THR A 296 8.75 -4.54 22.68
CA THR A 296 10.07 -4.18 22.14
C THR A 296 10.96 -5.37 21.76
N HIS A 297 10.52 -6.60 22.06
CA HIS A 297 11.25 -7.85 21.74
C HIS A 297 10.67 -8.61 20.52
N THR A 298 9.64 -8.05 19.88
CA THR A 298 8.96 -8.64 18.72
C THR A 298 9.64 -8.21 17.41
N PRO A 299 10.40 -9.09 16.74
CA PRO A 299 11.00 -8.74 15.45
C PRO A 299 9.95 -8.71 14.34
N ILE A 300 10.24 -7.95 13.28
CA ILE A 300 9.38 -7.89 12.08
C ILE A 300 10.12 -8.48 10.89
N LEU A 301 9.44 -9.37 10.16
CA LEU A 301 9.82 -9.88 8.85
C LEU A 301 9.12 -9.09 7.76
N SER A 302 9.86 -8.70 6.76
CA SER A 302 9.35 -8.04 5.57
C SER A 302 9.63 -8.89 4.33
N ILE A 303 8.60 -9.12 3.53
CA ILE A 303 8.72 -9.80 2.24
C ILE A 303 8.46 -8.77 1.16
N ALA A 304 9.52 -8.36 0.45
CA ALA A 304 9.42 -7.39 -0.62
C ALA A 304 9.30 -8.11 -1.97
N PHE A 305 8.32 -7.69 -2.76
CA PHE A 305 8.16 -8.09 -4.16
C PHE A 305 8.63 -6.93 -5.04
N GLY A 306 9.89 -7.00 -5.51
CA GLY A 306 10.49 -5.97 -6.36
C GLY A 306 11.79 -5.37 -5.82
N SER A 307 12.22 -4.24 -6.37
CA SER A 307 13.52 -3.66 -6.08
C SER A 307 13.59 -2.90 -4.76
N GLY A 308 14.51 -3.28 -3.89
CA GLY A 308 15.23 -2.30 -3.05
C GLY A 308 14.57 -1.83 -1.77
N ILE A 309 13.61 -2.56 -1.18
CA ILE A 309 13.14 -2.22 0.16
C ILE A 309 13.96 -3.01 1.16
N ASP A 310 14.80 -2.31 1.91
CA ASP A 310 15.75 -2.92 2.83
C ASP A 310 15.17 -2.95 4.25
N ASN A 311 14.65 -4.11 4.64
CA ASN A 311 14.48 -4.44 6.05
C ASN A 311 15.54 -5.48 6.41
N GLN A 312 16.46 -5.10 7.29
CA GLN A 312 17.53 -6.00 7.72
C GLN A 312 16.95 -7.16 8.54
N GLN A 313 17.09 -8.39 8.02
CA GLN A 313 16.59 -9.61 8.62
C GLN A 313 17.54 -10.78 8.42
N PRO A 314 18.75 -10.74 9.03
CA PRO A 314 19.83 -11.68 8.74
C PRO A 314 19.50 -13.14 9.08
N GLY A 315 18.50 -13.36 9.91
CA GLY A 315 18.01 -14.70 10.28
C GLY A 315 17.09 -15.34 9.25
N PHE A 316 16.41 -14.53 8.41
CA PHE A 316 15.45 -15.03 7.43
C PHE A 316 16.14 -15.54 6.18
N LYS A 317 16.08 -16.85 5.97
CA LYS A 317 16.69 -17.50 4.80
C LYS A 317 15.70 -18.50 4.22
N VAL A 318 15.35 -18.33 2.96
CA VAL A 318 14.42 -19.19 2.20
C VAL A 318 15.14 -19.75 0.97
N ASN A 319 14.98 -21.03 0.75
CA ASN A 319 15.36 -21.63 -0.54
C ASN A 319 14.26 -21.35 -1.56
N TRP A 320 14.37 -20.21 -2.24
CA TRP A 320 13.37 -19.75 -3.21
C TRP A 320 13.15 -20.71 -4.37
N LEU A 321 14.19 -21.42 -4.81
CA LEU A 321 14.05 -22.44 -5.87
C LEU A 321 13.12 -23.59 -5.45
N LYS A 322 13.06 -23.89 -4.14
CA LYS A 322 12.18 -24.91 -3.58
C LYS A 322 10.77 -24.38 -3.31
N VAL A 323 10.65 -23.14 -2.81
CA VAL A 323 9.39 -22.60 -2.29
C VAL A 323 8.57 -21.90 -3.37
N LEU A 324 9.22 -21.20 -4.31
CA LEU A 324 8.52 -20.38 -5.30
C LEU A 324 7.57 -21.19 -6.21
N PRO A 325 7.94 -22.39 -6.70
CA PRO A 325 7.02 -23.16 -7.55
C PRO A 325 5.74 -23.57 -6.84
N ILE A 326 5.82 -24.01 -5.58
CA ILE A 326 4.62 -24.41 -4.82
C ILE A 326 3.81 -23.20 -4.35
N ALA A 327 4.48 -22.08 -4.03
CA ALA A 327 3.78 -20.84 -3.69
C ALA A 327 2.96 -20.32 -4.87
N LEU A 328 3.55 -20.32 -6.08
CA LEU A 328 2.85 -19.96 -7.31
C LEU A 328 1.68 -20.90 -7.60
N ALA A 329 1.90 -22.21 -7.48
CA ALA A 329 0.83 -23.19 -7.68
C ALA A 329 -0.31 -23.01 -6.67
N ALA A 330 0.00 -22.66 -5.41
CA ALA A 330 -1.01 -22.36 -4.40
C ALA A 330 -1.82 -21.10 -4.73
N VAL A 331 -1.19 -20.05 -5.27
CA VAL A 331 -1.89 -18.84 -5.75
C VAL A 331 -2.81 -19.19 -6.92
N LEU A 332 -2.32 -19.89 -7.93
CA LEU A 332 -3.12 -20.32 -9.08
C LEU A 332 -4.29 -21.24 -8.67
N TYR A 333 -4.03 -22.15 -7.73
CA TYR A 333 -5.06 -23.03 -7.17
C TYR A 333 -6.14 -22.23 -6.44
N SER A 334 -5.75 -21.30 -5.57
CA SER A 334 -6.68 -20.47 -4.80
C SER A 334 -7.54 -19.58 -5.69
N ASP A 335 -6.97 -18.97 -6.73
CA ASP A 335 -7.70 -18.16 -7.70
C ASP A 335 -8.70 -19.02 -8.51
N CYS A 336 -8.30 -20.27 -8.85
CA CYS A 336 -9.19 -21.19 -9.55
C CYS A 336 -10.38 -21.61 -8.68
N ILE A 337 -10.14 -21.95 -7.41
CA ILE A 337 -11.22 -22.24 -6.44
C ILE A 337 -12.12 -21.02 -6.23
N ALA A 338 -11.56 -19.81 -6.20
CA ALA A 338 -12.36 -18.58 -6.14
C ALA A 338 -13.29 -18.45 -7.35
N LYS A 339 -12.79 -18.69 -8.57
CA LYS A 339 -13.62 -18.68 -9.79
C LYS A 339 -14.75 -19.71 -9.72
N PHE A 340 -14.46 -20.93 -9.28
CA PHE A 340 -15.50 -21.96 -9.12
C PHE A 340 -16.53 -21.56 -8.08
N TYR A 341 -16.08 -21.09 -6.91
CA TYR A 341 -16.96 -20.67 -5.83
C TYR A 341 -17.92 -19.54 -6.24
N TYR A 342 -17.38 -18.43 -6.77
CA TYR A 342 -18.20 -17.26 -7.12
C TYR A 342 -19.19 -17.54 -8.25
N ALA A 343 -18.84 -18.42 -9.19
CA ALA A 343 -19.76 -18.84 -10.23
C ALA A 343 -20.82 -19.83 -9.72
N ALA A 344 -20.45 -20.71 -8.78
CA ALA A 344 -21.35 -21.75 -8.25
C ALA A 344 -22.32 -21.23 -7.19
N VAL A 345 -21.89 -20.34 -6.30
CA VAL A 345 -22.66 -19.92 -5.12
C VAL A 345 -24.01 -19.28 -5.47
N VAL A 346 -24.10 -18.58 -6.60
CA VAL A 346 -25.37 -17.99 -7.11
C VAL A 346 -26.22 -18.99 -7.90
N ARG A 347 -25.71 -20.20 -8.14
CA ARG A 347 -26.35 -21.29 -8.92
C ARG A 347 -26.55 -22.59 -8.13
N GLU A 348 -26.13 -22.60 -6.85
CA GLU A 348 -26.20 -23.83 -6.06
C GLU A 348 -27.62 -24.34 -5.87
N LYS A 349 -27.80 -25.68 -5.94
CA LYS A 349 -29.08 -26.37 -5.75
C LYS A 349 -29.59 -26.26 -4.31
N LYS A 350 -28.67 -26.25 -3.36
CA LYS A 350 -28.95 -26.09 -1.92
C LYS A 350 -28.00 -25.05 -1.36
N PRO A 351 -28.49 -24.05 -0.60
CA PRO A 351 -27.68 -23.03 -0.01
C PRO A 351 -26.52 -23.59 0.85
N GLY A 352 -25.33 -23.00 0.70
CA GLY A 352 -24.14 -23.37 1.45
C GLY A 352 -23.31 -24.51 0.86
N GLN A 353 -23.74 -25.17 -0.22
CA GLN A 353 -22.95 -26.24 -0.84
C GLN A 353 -21.64 -25.72 -1.45
N ALA A 354 -21.68 -24.58 -2.13
CA ALA A 354 -20.49 -23.98 -2.73
C ALA A 354 -19.46 -23.56 -1.68
N ALA A 355 -19.91 -22.98 -0.57
CA ALA A 355 -19.03 -22.61 0.54
C ALA A 355 -18.36 -23.85 1.17
N LYS A 356 -19.14 -24.91 1.38
CA LYS A 356 -18.62 -26.17 1.92
C LYS A 356 -17.57 -26.80 1.00
N LEU A 357 -17.81 -26.82 -0.32
CA LEU A 357 -16.82 -27.32 -1.29
C LEU A 357 -15.56 -26.46 -1.29
N LYS A 358 -15.70 -25.14 -1.31
CA LYS A 358 -14.57 -24.21 -1.22
C LYS A 358 -13.67 -24.55 -0.01
N ASP A 359 -14.27 -24.64 1.18
CA ASP A 359 -13.52 -24.91 2.42
C ASP A 359 -12.87 -26.29 2.37
N MET A 360 -13.58 -27.31 1.89
CA MET A 360 -13.04 -28.67 1.74
C MET A 360 -11.83 -28.71 0.80
N TYR A 361 -11.88 -28.04 -0.36
CA TYR A 361 -10.77 -28.03 -1.31
C TYR A 361 -9.58 -27.21 -0.80
N LEU A 362 -9.81 -26.13 -0.07
CA LEU A 362 -8.73 -25.37 0.57
C LEU A 362 -8.06 -26.18 1.69
N GLU A 363 -8.81 -26.90 2.51
CA GLU A 363 -8.23 -27.79 3.54
C GLU A 363 -7.44 -28.94 2.91
N ALA A 364 -7.98 -29.60 1.86
CA ALA A 364 -7.32 -30.68 1.16
C ALA A 364 -6.03 -30.25 0.42
N ALA A 365 -5.91 -28.97 0.06
CA ALA A 365 -4.72 -28.42 -0.55
C ALA A 365 -3.52 -28.37 0.42
N LYS A 366 -3.75 -28.16 1.72
CA LYS A 366 -2.67 -28.01 2.72
C LYS A 366 -1.66 -29.17 2.74
N PRO A 367 -2.09 -30.46 2.87
CA PRO A 367 -1.15 -31.58 2.81
C PRO A 367 -0.47 -31.73 1.45
N LEU A 368 -1.12 -31.33 0.34
CA LEU A 368 -0.53 -31.36 -0.99
C LEU A 368 0.61 -30.32 -1.11
N ILE A 369 0.39 -29.12 -0.58
CA ILE A 369 1.44 -28.10 -0.51
C ILE A 369 2.65 -28.59 0.30
N LEU A 370 2.40 -29.24 1.44
CA LEU A 370 3.49 -29.78 2.29
C LEU A 370 4.32 -30.86 1.58
N LYS A 371 3.74 -31.64 0.65
CA LYS A 371 4.49 -32.58 -0.20
C LYS A 371 5.39 -31.87 -1.20
N ASN A 372 5.20 -30.56 -1.38
CA ASN A 372 5.95 -29.70 -2.32
C ASN A 372 5.93 -30.23 -3.77
N ARG A 373 4.74 -30.64 -4.24
CA ARG A 373 4.50 -31.12 -5.60
C ARG A 373 3.47 -30.23 -6.29
N PRO A 374 3.90 -29.18 -7.01
CA PRO A 374 2.97 -28.23 -7.68
C PRO A 374 2.00 -28.92 -8.65
N GLU A 375 2.48 -29.93 -9.37
CA GLU A 375 1.66 -30.64 -10.36
C GLU A 375 0.50 -31.43 -9.72
N ASP A 376 0.73 -32.06 -8.56
CA ASP A 376 -0.28 -32.80 -7.83
C ASP A 376 -1.38 -31.84 -7.34
N LEU A 377 -0.96 -30.68 -6.80
CA LEU A 377 -1.88 -29.64 -6.34
C LEU A 377 -2.78 -29.13 -7.48
N LEU A 378 -2.20 -28.79 -8.63
CA LEU A 378 -2.97 -28.30 -9.76
C LEU A 378 -3.86 -29.37 -10.41
N SER A 379 -3.39 -30.61 -10.41
CA SER A 379 -4.19 -31.72 -10.94
C SER A 379 -5.41 -32.05 -10.08
N TYR A 380 -5.36 -31.71 -8.78
CA TYR A 380 -6.48 -31.90 -7.85
C TYR A 380 -7.69 -31.05 -8.21
N LEU A 381 -7.51 -29.95 -8.97
CA LEU A 381 -8.60 -29.11 -9.48
C LEU A 381 -9.59 -29.87 -10.39
N SER A 382 -9.15 -30.96 -11.04
CA SER A 382 -10.05 -31.76 -11.89
C SER A 382 -11.23 -32.37 -11.10
N LEU A 383 -10.97 -32.79 -9.84
CA LEU A 383 -12.03 -33.28 -8.96
C LEU A 383 -12.96 -32.14 -8.53
N ALA A 384 -12.42 -30.96 -8.27
CA ALA A 384 -13.22 -29.79 -7.92
C ALA A 384 -14.21 -29.41 -9.04
N VAL A 385 -13.79 -29.48 -10.30
CA VAL A 385 -14.64 -29.21 -11.47
C VAL A 385 -15.89 -30.05 -11.45
N ASP A 386 -15.77 -31.36 -11.25
CA ASP A 386 -16.90 -32.30 -11.29
C ASP A 386 -17.89 -32.03 -10.14
N GLU A 387 -17.35 -31.79 -8.93
CA GLU A 387 -18.18 -31.53 -7.75
C GLU A 387 -18.89 -30.18 -7.82
N PHE A 388 -18.21 -29.13 -8.29
CA PHE A 388 -18.83 -27.81 -8.49
C PHE A 388 -19.89 -27.84 -9.60
N ASN A 389 -19.70 -28.62 -10.68
CA ASN A 389 -20.73 -28.85 -11.70
C ASN A 389 -21.97 -29.53 -11.11
N GLN A 390 -21.78 -30.55 -10.25
CA GLN A 390 -22.89 -31.31 -9.66
C GLN A 390 -23.82 -30.46 -8.80
N ILE A 391 -23.30 -29.45 -8.11
CA ILE A 391 -24.10 -28.58 -7.25
C ILE A 391 -24.80 -27.45 -8.02
N CYS A 392 -24.36 -27.12 -9.23
CA CYS A 392 -24.90 -26.01 -10.01
C CYS A 392 -26.22 -26.38 -10.73
N GLN A 393 -27.10 -25.38 -10.81
CA GLN A 393 -28.25 -25.35 -11.71
C GLN A 393 -27.85 -24.64 -13.02
N GLN A 394 -28.54 -24.99 -14.11
CA GLN A 394 -28.44 -24.23 -15.37
C GLN A 394 -29.25 -22.94 -15.25
N LYS A 395 -28.61 -21.90 -14.67
CA LYS A 395 -29.20 -20.58 -14.45
C LYS A 395 -28.25 -19.50 -14.98
N SER A 396 -28.77 -18.61 -15.82
CA SER A 396 -28.05 -17.38 -16.15
C SER A 396 -28.14 -16.40 -14.98
N CYS A 397 -27.02 -15.80 -14.62
CA CYS A 397 -26.95 -14.79 -13.58
C CYS A 397 -26.29 -13.52 -14.13
N PRO A 398 -26.76 -12.32 -13.75
CA PRO A 398 -26.06 -11.10 -14.06
C PRO A 398 -24.67 -11.12 -13.41
N LYS A 399 -23.70 -10.46 -14.07
CA LYS A 399 -22.30 -10.52 -13.67
C LYS A 399 -21.79 -9.13 -13.30
N VAL A 400 -21.02 -9.06 -12.22
CA VAL A 400 -20.34 -7.84 -11.78
C VAL A 400 -18.85 -8.15 -11.60
N GLY A 401 -18.00 -7.38 -12.30
CA GLY A 401 -16.56 -7.42 -12.10
C GLY A 401 -16.17 -6.60 -10.86
N VAL A 402 -15.26 -7.12 -10.05
CA VAL A 402 -14.70 -6.37 -8.90
C VAL A 402 -13.23 -6.06 -9.17
N VAL A 403 -12.89 -4.77 -9.13
CA VAL A 403 -11.52 -4.25 -9.29
C VAL A 403 -11.18 -3.35 -8.11
N GLY A 404 -9.96 -2.86 -8.05
CA GLY A 404 -9.55 -1.89 -7.05
C GLY A 404 -8.30 -2.30 -6.29
N GLU A 405 -8.09 -1.70 -5.11
CA GLU A 405 -6.91 -1.90 -4.29
C GLU A 405 -6.87 -3.33 -3.72
N ILE A 406 -5.67 -3.90 -3.74
CA ILE A 406 -5.44 -5.32 -3.48
C ILE A 406 -5.98 -5.80 -2.12
N PHE A 407 -5.84 -5.02 -1.04
CA PHE A 407 -6.36 -5.44 0.26
C PHE A 407 -7.89 -5.34 0.30
N LEU A 408 -8.45 -4.23 -0.20
CA LEU A 408 -9.90 -4.01 -0.21
C LEU A 408 -10.65 -5.04 -1.06
N LYS A 409 -10.19 -5.28 -2.30
CA LYS A 409 -10.90 -6.20 -3.19
C LYS A 409 -10.89 -7.67 -2.73
N PHE A 410 -9.96 -8.03 -1.82
CA PHE A 410 -9.81 -9.39 -1.34
C PHE A 410 -10.28 -9.64 0.10
N ASN A 411 -10.24 -8.64 0.98
CA ASN A 411 -10.63 -8.79 2.39
C ASN A 411 -12.12 -8.46 2.57
N PRO A 412 -12.97 -9.45 2.96
CA PRO A 412 -14.42 -9.24 3.09
C PRO A 412 -14.79 -8.11 4.04
N PHE A 413 -14.18 -8.02 5.21
CA PHE A 413 -14.44 -6.94 6.16
C PHE A 413 -14.05 -5.57 5.59
N ALA A 414 -12.87 -5.48 4.98
CA ALA A 414 -12.38 -4.21 4.42
C ALA A 414 -13.31 -3.66 3.32
N GLN A 415 -13.94 -4.54 2.54
CA GLN A 415 -14.92 -4.17 1.52
C GLN A 415 -16.37 -4.10 2.04
N LYS A 416 -16.61 -4.18 3.35
CA LYS A 416 -17.95 -4.19 3.94
C LYS A 416 -18.86 -5.29 3.35
N ASP A 417 -18.32 -6.49 3.16
CA ASP A 417 -19.01 -7.67 2.63
C ASP A 417 -19.77 -7.46 1.29
N ILE A 418 -19.32 -6.51 0.46
CA ILE A 418 -19.97 -6.19 -0.83
C ILE A 418 -20.11 -7.42 -1.72
N THR A 419 -19.13 -8.30 -1.73
CA THR A 419 -19.20 -9.54 -2.53
C THR A 419 -20.33 -10.46 -2.04
N THR A 420 -20.49 -10.62 -0.74
CA THR A 420 -21.61 -11.38 -0.14
C THR A 420 -22.94 -10.70 -0.43
N TRP A 421 -23.00 -9.37 -0.30
CA TRP A 421 -24.19 -8.58 -0.59
C TRP A 421 -24.68 -8.74 -2.04
N LEU A 422 -23.79 -8.85 -3.02
CA LEU A 422 -24.10 -9.13 -4.42
C LEU A 422 -24.60 -10.56 -4.62
N ILE A 423 -23.93 -11.54 -4.01
CA ILE A 423 -24.30 -12.97 -4.06
C ILE A 423 -25.71 -13.19 -3.55
N ASP A 424 -26.07 -12.59 -2.41
CA ASP A 424 -27.41 -12.69 -1.80
C ASP A 424 -28.53 -12.16 -2.73
N ARG A 425 -28.16 -11.32 -3.72
CA ARG A 425 -29.07 -10.80 -4.76
C ARG A 425 -29.02 -11.59 -6.06
N GLY A 426 -28.33 -12.74 -6.07
CA GLY A 426 -28.20 -13.62 -7.22
C GLY A 426 -27.28 -13.08 -8.32
N ILE A 427 -26.37 -12.17 -7.97
CA ILE A 427 -25.40 -11.58 -8.89
C ILE A 427 -24.08 -12.35 -8.79
N GLU A 428 -23.59 -12.85 -9.91
CA GLU A 428 -22.29 -13.50 -10.00
C GLU A 428 -21.17 -12.45 -9.89
N VAL A 429 -20.34 -12.60 -8.89
CA VAL A 429 -19.12 -11.81 -8.74
C VAL A 429 -18.01 -12.41 -9.58
N ILE A 430 -17.43 -11.61 -10.48
CA ILE A 430 -16.21 -12.00 -11.17
C ILE A 430 -15.05 -11.57 -10.28
N PRO A 431 -14.34 -12.53 -9.65
CA PRO A 431 -13.37 -12.21 -8.64
C PRO A 431 -12.12 -11.57 -9.24
N PRO A 432 -11.48 -10.66 -8.52
CA PRO A 432 -10.12 -10.26 -8.83
C PRO A 432 -9.18 -11.46 -8.69
N LEU A 433 -8.06 -11.43 -9.41
CA LEU A 433 -7.08 -12.52 -9.39
C LEU A 433 -5.78 -12.05 -8.77
N MET A 434 -5.31 -12.82 -7.78
CA MET A 434 -3.97 -12.63 -7.21
C MET A 434 -2.89 -12.90 -8.26
N THR A 435 -3.14 -13.87 -9.13
CA THR A 435 -2.27 -14.21 -10.26
C THR A 435 -1.95 -12.98 -11.12
N ASP A 436 -2.95 -12.17 -11.47
CA ASP A 436 -2.76 -10.98 -12.31
C ASP A 436 -1.85 -9.96 -11.63
N PHE A 437 -2.00 -9.76 -10.33
CA PHE A 437 -1.14 -8.86 -9.56
C PHE A 437 0.34 -9.28 -9.60
N PHE A 438 0.65 -10.56 -9.57
CA PHE A 438 2.03 -11.03 -9.71
C PHE A 438 2.51 -11.00 -11.16
N MET A 439 1.65 -11.40 -12.11
CA MET A 439 1.99 -11.46 -13.53
C MET A 439 2.25 -10.09 -14.15
N GLN A 440 1.63 -9.00 -13.65
CA GLN A 440 1.92 -7.64 -14.13
C GLN A 440 3.41 -7.29 -14.04
N SER A 441 4.17 -7.90 -13.13
CA SER A 441 5.61 -7.67 -12.99
C SER A 441 6.39 -7.99 -14.26
N PHE A 442 5.96 -8.99 -15.07
CA PHE A 442 6.58 -9.32 -16.35
C PHE A 442 6.37 -8.20 -17.37
N VAL A 443 5.18 -7.65 -17.44
CA VAL A 443 4.86 -6.49 -18.29
C VAL A 443 5.66 -5.27 -17.82
N ASN A 444 5.66 -5.00 -16.52
CA ASN A 444 6.37 -3.86 -15.93
C ASN A 444 7.89 -3.91 -16.22
N MET A 445 8.50 -5.10 -16.16
CA MET A 445 9.92 -5.25 -16.49
C MET A 445 10.22 -4.85 -17.94
N LYS A 446 9.42 -5.30 -18.92
CA LYS A 446 9.58 -4.93 -20.33
C LYS A 446 9.33 -3.44 -20.54
N VAL A 447 8.23 -2.92 -20.05
CA VAL A 447 7.85 -1.51 -20.20
C VAL A 447 8.91 -0.57 -19.60
N ASN A 448 9.47 -0.90 -18.45
CA ASN A 448 10.54 -0.11 -17.83
C ASN A 448 11.82 -0.07 -18.67
N GLN A 449 12.14 -1.16 -19.36
CA GLN A 449 13.28 -1.24 -20.27
C GLN A 449 13.03 -0.44 -21.56
N ASP A 450 11.87 -0.65 -22.18
CA ASP A 450 11.50 0.03 -23.45
C ASP A 450 11.37 1.55 -23.26
N SER A 451 10.85 1.98 -22.11
CA SER A 451 10.72 3.40 -21.74
C SER A 451 11.98 4.00 -21.10
N HIS A 452 13.08 3.26 -21.02
CA HIS A 452 14.35 3.68 -20.41
C HIS A 452 14.23 4.18 -18.94
N ILE A 453 13.21 3.73 -18.22
CA ILE A 453 13.00 4.07 -16.80
C ILE A 453 14.00 3.33 -15.91
N LYS A 454 14.34 2.09 -16.26
CA LYS A 454 15.34 1.28 -15.56
C LYS A 454 16.35 0.69 -16.52
N LYS A 455 17.59 0.58 -16.07
CA LYS A 455 18.63 -0.15 -16.82
C LYS A 455 18.22 -1.63 -16.95
N LYS A 456 18.56 -2.23 -18.10
CA LYS A 456 18.35 -3.65 -18.37
C LYS A 456 19.33 -4.48 -17.56
N TYR A 457 18.85 -5.15 -16.52
CA TYR A 457 19.67 -6.06 -15.69
C TYR A 457 19.42 -7.53 -16.04
N ILE A 458 18.24 -7.86 -16.56
CA ILE A 458 17.84 -9.23 -16.91
C ILE A 458 17.61 -9.26 -18.43
N PRO A 459 18.24 -10.19 -19.15
CA PRO A 459 18.00 -10.37 -20.58
C PRO A 459 16.54 -10.76 -20.87
N ASP A 460 15.98 -10.30 -21.98
CA ASP A 460 14.57 -10.56 -22.34
C ASP A 460 14.27 -12.06 -22.44
N PHE A 461 15.19 -12.85 -23.00
CA PHE A 461 15.01 -14.30 -23.10
C PHE A 461 14.82 -14.98 -21.74
N ALA A 462 15.44 -14.46 -20.67
CA ALA A 462 15.30 -15.02 -19.32
C ALA A 462 13.94 -14.65 -18.72
N ILE A 463 13.46 -13.42 -18.98
CA ILE A 463 12.10 -12.98 -18.60
C ILE A 463 11.07 -13.82 -19.35
N ASP A 464 11.22 -13.99 -20.67
CA ASP A 464 10.30 -14.76 -21.50
C ASP A 464 10.29 -16.26 -21.14
N TRP A 465 11.45 -16.82 -20.78
CA TRP A 465 11.53 -18.20 -20.32
C TRP A 465 10.79 -18.41 -18.99
N LEU A 466 10.98 -17.49 -18.02
CA LEU A 466 10.32 -17.58 -16.73
C LEU A 466 8.81 -17.36 -16.89
N TYR A 467 8.42 -16.36 -17.67
CA TYR A 467 7.02 -16.12 -18.03
C TYR A 467 6.39 -17.36 -18.67
N GLY A 468 7.06 -17.95 -19.66
CA GLY A 468 6.57 -19.15 -20.36
C GLY A 468 6.35 -20.35 -19.44
N LYS A 469 7.15 -20.50 -18.37
CA LYS A 469 6.92 -21.54 -17.35
C LYS A 469 5.64 -21.29 -16.56
N VAL A 470 5.39 -20.04 -16.15
CA VAL A 470 4.16 -19.68 -15.43
C VAL A 470 2.94 -19.80 -16.34
N GLN A 471 3.06 -19.31 -17.58
CA GLN A 471 1.97 -19.37 -18.56
C GLN A 471 1.54 -20.82 -18.84
N LYS A 472 2.48 -21.76 -18.94
CA LYS A 472 2.16 -23.20 -19.09
C LYS A 472 1.30 -23.75 -17.95
N GLN A 473 1.51 -23.29 -16.71
CA GLN A 473 0.68 -23.70 -15.58
C GLN A 473 -0.73 -23.07 -15.69
N ILE A 474 -0.82 -21.82 -16.11
CA ILE A 474 -2.09 -21.13 -16.37
C ILE A 474 -2.86 -21.87 -17.47
N ASP A 475 -2.20 -22.23 -18.58
CA ASP A 475 -2.81 -22.95 -19.69
C ASP A 475 -3.34 -24.33 -19.27
N LYS A 476 -2.59 -25.04 -18.40
CA LYS A 476 -3.03 -26.30 -17.80
C LYS A 476 -4.29 -26.11 -16.97
N ILE A 477 -4.35 -25.08 -16.13
CA ILE A 477 -5.52 -24.77 -15.31
C ILE A 477 -6.70 -24.38 -16.19
N ASN A 478 -6.48 -23.56 -17.21
CA ASN A 478 -7.52 -23.21 -18.18
C ASN A 478 -8.09 -24.45 -18.88
N LYS A 479 -7.23 -25.43 -19.22
CA LYS A 479 -7.68 -26.70 -19.81
C LYS A 479 -8.55 -27.50 -18.83
N ILE A 480 -8.15 -27.60 -17.56
CA ILE A 480 -8.92 -28.28 -16.51
C ILE A 480 -10.23 -27.52 -16.27
N GLY A 481 -10.15 -26.20 -16.06
CA GLY A 481 -11.29 -25.37 -15.73
C GLY A 481 -12.38 -25.32 -16.80
N LYS A 482 -12.03 -25.46 -18.09
CA LYS A 482 -13.02 -25.51 -19.21
C LYS A 482 -14.08 -26.59 -19.04
N ALA A 483 -13.85 -27.63 -18.26
CA ALA A 483 -14.85 -28.65 -17.95
C ALA A 483 -15.90 -28.18 -16.92
N PHE A 484 -15.67 -27.07 -16.22
CA PHE A 484 -16.69 -26.42 -15.40
C PHE A 484 -17.54 -25.49 -16.28
N LEU A 485 -18.86 -25.70 -16.32
CA LEU A 485 -19.78 -25.02 -17.24
C LEU A 485 -19.76 -23.49 -17.17
N HIS A 486 -19.43 -22.93 -16.01
CA HIS A 486 -19.43 -21.49 -15.76
C HIS A 486 -18.02 -20.90 -15.61
N PHE A 487 -17.00 -21.66 -16.02
CA PHE A 487 -15.61 -21.22 -15.89
C PHE A 487 -15.28 -20.06 -16.82
N GLN A 488 -14.67 -19.03 -16.26
CA GLN A 488 -14.02 -17.97 -17.02
C GLN A 488 -12.50 -18.20 -17.03
N PRO A 489 -11.88 -18.38 -18.21
CA PRO A 489 -10.44 -18.63 -18.31
C PRO A 489 -9.61 -17.49 -17.69
N PHE A 490 -8.42 -17.83 -17.23
CA PHE A 490 -7.39 -16.85 -16.93
C PHE A 490 -6.92 -16.24 -18.25
N GLU A 491 -6.92 -14.93 -18.32
CA GLU A 491 -6.46 -14.19 -19.49
C GLU A 491 -4.94 -14.02 -19.48
N ASN A 492 -4.34 -13.94 -20.65
CA ASN A 492 -2.93 -13.64 -20.79
C ASN A 492 -2.65 -12.20 -20.35
N ILE A 493 -1.64 -11.99 -19.49
CA ILE A 493 -1.35 -10.68 -18.92
C ILE A 493 -0.89 -9.65 -19.98
N TYR A 494 -0.23 -10.10 -21.06
CA TYR A 494 0.17 -9.20 -22.15
C TYR A 494 -1.03 -8.77 -22.98
N GLU A 495 -2.02 -9.65 -23.22
CA GLU A 495 -3.28 -9.28 -23.88
C GLU A 495 -4.06 -8.27 -23.04
N LYS A 496 -4.11 -8.47 -21.74
CA LYS A 496 -4.70 -7.53 -20.78
C LYS A 496 -3.97 -6.18 -20.81
N ALA A 497 -2.64 -6.18 -20.88
CA ALA A 497 -1.84 -4.96 -21.01
C ALA A 497 -2.11 -4.21 -22.33
N GLU A 498 -2.28 -4.92 -23.46
CA GLU A 498 -2.64 -4.28 -24.73
C GLU A 498 -4.01 -3.60 -24.68
N LYS A 499 -4.98 -4.20 -23.97
CA LYS A 499 -6.28 -3.54 -23.72
C LYS A 499 -6.11 -2.30 -22.84
N ALA A 500 -5.28 -2.38 -21.79
CA ALA A 500 -5.00 -1.25 -20.90
C ALA A 500 -4.37 -0.05 -21.63
N LYS A 501 -3.50 -0.28 -22.63
CA LYS A 501 -2.86 0.79 -23.43
C LYS A 501 -3.86 1.71 -24.14
N GLN A 502 -5.07 1.24 -24.43
CA GLN A 502 -6.11 2.06 -25.06
C GLN A 502 -6.64 3.12 -24.07
N VAL A 503 -6.46 2.88 -22.78
CA VAL A 503 -7.02 3.70 -21.69
C VAL A 503 -5.94 4.50 -20.99
N ILE A 504 -4.81 3.87 -20.65
CA ILE A 504 -3.73 4.47 -19.85
C ILE A 504 -2.35 3.96 -20.29
N SER A 505 -1.31 4.76 -20.05
CA SER A 505 0.07 4.32 -20.26
C SER A 505 0.47 3.20 -19.28
N LEU A 506 1.15 2.16 -19.78
CA LEU A 506 1.69 1.09 -18.94
C LEU A 506 2.85 1.55 -18.04
N ASN A 507 3.35 2.77 -18.19
CA ASN A 507 4.29 3.39 -17.24
C ASN A 507 3.61 3.74 -15.90
N THR A 508 2.29 3.70 -15.84
CA THR A 508 1.52 3.87 -14.59
C THR A 508 1.57 2.57 -13.80
N GLN A 509 2.62 2.40 -12.99
CA GLN A 509 2.97 1.14 -12.30
C GLN A 509 2.89 1.26 -10.77
N PHE A 510 2.04 2.13 -10.24
CA PHE A 510 1.87 2.34 -8.80
C PHE A 510 0.86 1.33 -8.25
N GLY A 511 1.30 0.38 -7.44
CA GLY A 511 0.44 -0.70 -6.96
C GLY A 511 -0.16 -1.48 -8.15
N GLU A 512 -1.48 -1.46 -8.29
CA GLU A 512 -2.17 -2.02 -9.45
C GLU A 512 -1.97 -1.16 -10.71
N GLY A 513 -2.02 0.16 -10.58
CA GLY A 513 -1.75 1.09 -11.66
C GLY A 513 -2.54 0.79 -12.94
N TRP A 514 -1.82 0.47 -14.04
CA TRP A 514 -2.44 0.13 -15.34
C TRP A 514 -3.31 -1.13 -15.29
N LEU A 515 -3.07 -2.03 -14.30
CA LEU A 515 -3.81 -3.30 -14.18
C LEU A 515 -5.31 -3.06 -13.97
N ILE A 516 -5.70 -1.99 -13.24
CA ILE A 516 -7.11 -1.63 -13.05
C ILE A 516 -7.78 -1.34 -14.40
N ALA A 517 -7.13 -0.55 -15.26
CA ALA A 517 -7.63 -0.28 -16.60
C ALA A 517 -7.70 -1.56 -17.44
N GLY A 518 -6.70 -2.45 -17.29
CA GLY A 518 -6.65 -3.75 -17.96
C GLY A 518 -7.78 -4.69 -17.51
N GLU A 519 -8.04 -4.78 -16.21
CA GLU A 519 -9.13 -5.59 -15.65
C GLU A 519 -10.50 -5.08 -16.14
N MET A 520 -10.77 -3.78 -16.06
CA MET A 520 -12.01 -3.17 -16.56
C MET A 520 -12.21 -3.38 -18.07
N SER A 521 -11.14 -3.16 -18.87
CA SER A 521 -11.18 -3.38 -20.30
C SER A 521 -11.41 -4.84 -20.68
N SER A 522 -10.82 -5.76 -19.91
CA SER A 522 -11.03 -7.21 -20.10
C SER A 522 -12.46 -7.59 -19.79
N PHE A 523 -13.04 -7.09 -18.71
CA PHE A 523 -14.44 -7.34 -18.38
C PHE A 523 -15.37 -6.83 -19.48
N ALA A 524 -15.21 -5.58 -19.91
CA ALA A 524 -16.03 -5.00 -20.97
C ALA A 524 -15.93 -5.81 -22.29
N SER A 525 -14.70 -6.23 -22.66
CA SER A 525 -14.50 -7.06 -23.88
C SER A 525 -15.11 -8.46 -23.79
N GLN A 526 -15.40 -8.96 -22.59
CA GLN A 526 -16.06 -10.25 -22.32
C GLN A 526 -17.57 -10.09 -22.09
N GLY A 527 -18.13 -8.90 -22.28
CA GLY A 527 -19.55 -8.61 -22.06
C GLY A 527 -19.94 -8.43 -20.58
N ILE A 528 -18.96 -8.29 -19.69
CA ILE A 528 -19.20 -7.97 -18.28
C ILE A 528 -19.15 -6.45 -18.16
N ASN A 529 -20.31 -5.82 -18.32
CA ASN A 529 -20.41 -4.37 -18.44
C ASN A 529 -20.60 -3.64 -17.09
N HIS A 530 -20.79 -4.35 -16.00
CA HIS A 530 -20.97 -3.80 -14.67
C HIS A 530 -19.74 -4.06 -13.83
N VAL A 531 -19.10 -2.98 -13.33
CA VAL A 531 -17.84 -3.07 -12.57
C VAL A 531 -17.95 -2.24 -11.29
N ILE A 532 -17.55 -2.83 -10.18
CA ILE A 532 -17.37 -2.12 -8.91
C ILE A 532 -15.88 -1.95 -8.67
N SER A 533 -15.44 -0.70 -8.47
CA SER A 533 -14.08 -0.36 -8.10
C SER A 533 -14.01 0.00 -6.61
N LEU A 534 -13.20 -0.75 -5.86
CA LEU A 534 -13.02 -0.60 -4.42
C LEU A 534 -11.69 0.08 -4.14
N GLN A 535 -11.73 1.25 -3.51
CA GLN A 535 -10.53 2.07 -3.38
C GLN A 535 -10.42 2.73 -1.99
N PRO A 536 -9.23 2.68 -1.36
CA PRO A 536 -8.98 3.50 -0.19
C PRO A 536 -8.94 4.97 -0.58
N PHE A 537 -9.56 5.84 0.21
CA PHE A 537 -9.47 7.29 -0.01
C PHE A 537 -8.00 7.75 -0.12
N GLY A 538 -7.69 8.59 -1.09
CA GLY A 538 -6.35 9.12 -1.33
C GLY A 538 -5.32 8.11 -1.86
N CYS A 539 -5.73 6.91 -2.28
CA CYS A 539 -4.84 5.94 -2.90
C CYS A 539 -4.43 6.38 -4.31
N ILE A 540 -3.12 6.45 -4.59
CA ILE A 540 -2.62 6.91 -5.89
C ILE A 540 -3.05 5.95 -7.01
N ALA A 541 -2.84 4.65 -6.82
CA ALA A 541 -3.14 3.64 -7.83
C ALA A 541 -4.63 3.50 -8.12
N ASN A 542 -5.46 3.70 -7.10
CA ASN A 542 -6.90 3.47 -7.18
C ASN A 542 -7.67 4.78 -7.26
N HIS A 543 -7.77 5.53 -6.17
CA HIS A 543 -8.60 6.72 -6.12
C HIS A 543 -8.22 7.75 -7.22
N ILE A 544 -6.92 8.00 -7.41
CA ILE A 544 -6.47 8.99 -8.40
C ILE A 544 -6.47 8.41 -9.82
N VAL A 545 -5.85 7.24 -10.01
CA VAL A 545 -5.70 6.63 -11.33
C VAL A 545 -7.05 6.19 -11.89
N GLU A 546 -7.84 5.46 -11.10
CA GLU A 546 -9.14 4.95 -11.52
C GLU A 546 -10.11 6.08 -11.87
N LYS A 547 -10.24 7.09 -10.99
CA LYS A 547 -11.06 8.28 -11.28
C LYS A 547 -10.57 9.02 -12.53
N GLY A 548 -9.26 9.13 -12.70
CA GLY A 548 -8.66 9.80 -13.86
C GLY A 548 -8.94 9.09 -15.20
N ILE A 549 -9.10 7.77 -15.20
CA ILE A 549 -9.36 6.99 -16.42
C ILE A 549 -10.86 6.79 -16.72
N GLU A 550 -11.76 7.05 -15.78
CA GLU A 550 -13.19 6.73 -15.89
C GLU A 550 -13.82 7.28 -17.21
N LYS A 551 -13.55 8.53 -17.52
CA LYS A 551 -14.04 9.14 -18.78
C LYS A 551 -13.47 8.47 -20.01
N ARG A 552 -12.18 8.10 -19.98
CA ARG A 552 -11.51 7.48 -21.10
C ARG A 552 -12.02 6.06 -21.33
N ILE A 553 -12.17 5.27 -20.28
CA ILE A 553 -12.66 3.89 -20.41
C ILE A 553 -14.10 3.85 -20.92
N LYS A 554 -14.98 4.76 -20.45
CA LYS A 554 -16.34 4.92 -20.98
C LYS A 554 -16.36 5.35 -22.47
N SER A 555 -15.34 6.09 -22.93
CA SER A 555 -15.25 6.43 -24.36
C SER A 555 -14.81 5.23 -25.23
N VAL A 556 -14.02 4.31 -24.69
CA VAL A 556 -13.57 3.09 -25.39
C VAL A 556 -14.63 1.99 -25.31
N TYR A 557 -15.31 1.87 -24.18
CA TYR A 557 -16.35 0.89 -23.89
C TYR A 557 -17.63 1.60 -23.42
N PRO A 558 -18.46 2.15 -24.34
CA PRO A 558 -19.62 2.98 -23.96
C PRO A 558 -20.66 2.27 -23.07
N GLN A 559 -20.72 0.95 -23.13
CA GLN A 559 -21.66 0.12 -22.37
C GLN A 559 -21.23 -0.12 -20.93
N ILE A 560 -19.98 0.27 -20.53
CA ILE A 560 -19.48 -0.02 -19.19
C ILE A 560 -20.15 0.89 -18.15
N ASN A 561 -20.68 0.27 -17.10
CA ASN A 561 -21.20 0.94 -15.91
C ASN A 561 -20.25 0.71 -14.75
N ILE A 562 -19.66 1.78 -14.22
CA ILE A 562 -18.66 1.73 -13.16
C ILE A 562 -19.24 2.37 -11.90
N LEU A 563 -19.20 1.62 -10.80
CA LEU A 563 -19.44 2.14 -9.45
C LEU A 563 -18.12 2.21 -8.69
N SER A 564 -17.60 3.40 -8.48
CA SER A 564 -16.40 3.63 -7.68
C SER A 564 -16.79 3.87 -6.23
N LEU A 565 -16.28 3.08 -5.30
CA LEU A 565 -16.53 3.20 -3.86
C LEU A 565 -15.24 3.53 -3.13
N ASP A 566 -15.27 4.62 -2.36
CA ASP A 566 -14.14 5.09 -1.56
C ASP A 566 -14.31 4.63 -0.10
N PHE A 567 -13.24 4.05 0.45
CA PHE A 567 -13.22 3.50 1.80
C PHE A 567 -12.22 4.25 2.68
N ASP A 568 -12.66 4.57 3.85
CA ASP A 568 -11.84 5.00 4.98
C ASP A 568 -12.40 4.40 6.28
N SER A 569 -11.77 4.68 7.40
CA SER A 569 -12.20 4.18 8.72
C SER A 569 -13.52 4.75 9.22
N SER A 570 -14.10 5.75 8.53
CA SER A 570 -15.33 6.44 8.91
C SER A 570 -16.45 6.29 7.88
N VAL A 571 -16.25 5.47 6.85
CA VAL A 571 -17.22 5.33 5.77
C VAL A 571 -18.57 4.78 6.26
N SER A 572 -19.65 5.45 5.87
CA SER A 572 -21.01 5.08 6.22
C SER A 572 -21.52 3.88 5.42
N ASP A 573 -21.92 2.82 6.09
CA ASP A 573 -22.51 1.62 5.48
C ASP A 573 -23.80 1.96 4.71
N VAL A 574 -24.59 2.91 5.21
CA VAL A 574 -25.82 3.38 4.54
C VAL A 574 -25.49 4.02 3.18
N ASN A 575 -24.43 4.82 3.12
CA ASN A 575 -24.00 5.44 1.86
C ASN A 575 -23.59 4.40 0.84
N ILE A 576 -22.76 3.41 1.24
CA ILE A 576 -22.34 2.31 0.37
C ILE A 576 -23.56 1.53 -0.11
N THR A 577 -24.44 1.13 0.81
CA THR A 577 -25.65 0.36 0.47
C THR A 577 -26.56 1.08 -0.52
N ASN A 578 -26.81 2.38 -0.33
CA ASN A 578 -27.64 3.17 -1.23
C ASN A 578 -27.03 3.23 -2.65
N ARG A 579 -25.73 3.42 -2.75
CA ARG A 579 -25.02 3.44 -4.05
C ARG A 579 -25.04 2.08 -4.73
N LEU A 580 -24.89 0.99 -3.97
CA LEU A 580 -25.02 -0.38 -4.48
C LEU A 580 -26.43 -0.67 -4.97
N LEU A 581 -27.47 -0.25 -4.26
CA LEU A 581 -28.87 -0.41 -4.69
C LEU A 581 -29.10 0.27 -6.03
N LEU A 582 -28.71 1.55 -6.16
CA LEU A 582 -28.82 2.29 -7.43
C LEU A 582 -28.04 1.63 -8.58
N PHE A 583 -26.87 1.06 -8.26
CA PHE A 583 -26.06 0.34 -9.25
C PHE A 583 -26.72 -0.94 -9.72
N VAL A 584 -27.29 -1.73 -8.80
CA VAL A 584 -27.93 -3.03 -9.10
C VAL A 584 -29.24 -2.83 -9.85
N ASP A 585 -29.99 -1.76 -9.60
CA ASP A 585 -31.22 -1.47 -10.36
C ASP A 585 -30.95 -1.25 -11.86
N ASN A 586 -29.74 -0.86 -12.23
CA ASN A 586 -29.30 -0.74 -13.63
C ASN A 586 -28.81 -2.08 -14.24
N ILE A 587 -28.71 -3.15 -13.44
CA ILE A 587 -28.25 -4.47 -13.91
C ILE A 587 -29.46 -5.34 -14.32
N LYS A 588 -30.60 -5.09 -13.75
CA LYS A 588 -31.87 -5.81 -14.03
C LYS A 588 -32.49 -5.26 -15.32
#